data_a86944f97d9bb09e40d4b2122d1d806b
#
_entry.id   a86944f97d9bb09e40d4b2122d1d806b
#
_cell.length_a   1.000
_cell.length_b   1.000
_cell.length_c   1.000
_cell.angle_alpha   90.00
_cell.angle_beta   90.00
_cell.angle_gamma   90.00
#
_symmetry.space_group_name_H-M   'P 1'
#
loop_
_entity.id
_entity.type
_entity.pdbx_description
1 polymer ?
#
loop_
_entity_poly.entity_id
_entity_poly.type
_entity_poly.pdbx_seq_one_letter_code
_entity_poly.pdbx_strand_id
1 'polypeptide(L)'
;MASSKLKYTRLSVSKLFYGFGLAAITLFSLQVSAQAKKSKPLVLKSGIYLKNITPDFKASTFRAEFYWWFIFENDSSKTGMSKEDILKVEFVNGIGVEANVFTNEIIYETHPAPNTYYITGFHQGDFYFTPDFRMYPFDKQQMDIILENGQFDSDQLVIVADTASFKRSKQDPNFKTLSNDILRKNNSRGFRIYKTDISESSILYNSDFGDISLEGNSSYGRLQYSVFIDRSILPYISKFVIPLMIILLLVYFVYFLPSDKIDTAAALTVTSLLSAIAFQSSINGDLPEIGYVIYVDKLFYISYFLIAVSMALSLWLFNLDLQSDNPANKEKSRKILLLARIFFPLIFISAVILFAL
;
A
#
# COMPACT_ATOMS: atom_id res chain seq x y z
N MET A 1 35.70 -13.97 101.09
CA MET A 1 35.93 -12.52 101.01
C MET A 1 36.90 -12.25 99.80
N ALA A 2 36.46 -11.88 98.70
CA ALA A 2 37.09 -11.08 97.70
C ALA A 2 36.27 -11.14 96.42
N SER A 3 35.59 -10.06 96.16
CA SER A 3 34.73 -9.82 94.99
C SER A 3 35.63 -9.46 93.79
N SER A 4 35.63 -10.25 92.73
CA SER A 4 36.26 -9.91 91.46
C SER A 4 35.25 -9.29 90.50
N LYS A 5 35.40 -7.99 90.18
CA LYS A 5 34.60 -7.27 89.24
C LYS A 5 35.03 -7.58 87.79
N LEU A 6 34.21 -8.24 87.01
CA LEU A 6 34.37 -8.36 85.52
C LEU A 6 34.00 -7.02 84.87
N LYS A 7 34.94 -6.44 84.17
CA LYS A 7 34.72 -5.30 83.26
C LYS A 7 34.21 -5.83 81.91
N TYR A 8 32.96 -5.56 81.56
CA TYR A 8 32.43 -5.74 80.22
C TYR A 8 32.80 -4.54 79.41
N THR A 9 33.67 -4.77 78.42
CA THR A 9 33.91 -3.80 77.34
C THR A 9 32.76 -3.85 76.30
N ARG A 10 31.93 -2.82 76.26
CA ARG A 10 30.91 -2.63 75.24
C ARG A 10 31.62 -2.36 73.90
N LEU A 11 31.72 -3.36 73.04
CA LEU A 11 32.00 -3.13 71.61
C LEU A 11 30.80 -2.48 70.97
N SER A 12 31.00 -1.30 70.45
CA SER A 12 29.93 -0.48 69.81
C SER A 12 29.43 -1.19 68.54
N VAL A 13 28.21 -1.68 68.59
CA VAL A 13 27.49 -2.32 67.47
C VAL A 13 27.35 -1.38 66.25
N SER A 14 27.52 -0.07 66.45
CA SER A 14 27.44 0.93 65.40
C SER A 14 28.55 0.83 64.33
N LYS A 15 29.74 0.35 64.66
CA LYS A 15 30.86 0.21 63.68
C LYS A 15 30.71 -1.01 62.78
N LEU A 16 29.99 -2.04 63.20
CA LEU A 16 29.70 -3.20 62.33
C LEU A 16 28.65 -2.86 61.22
N PHE A 17 27.67 -2.02 61.56
CA PHE A 17 26.65 -1.61 60.58
C PHE A 17 27.18 -0.66 59.51
N TYR A 18 28.16 0.20 59.82
CA TYR A 18 28.76 1.08 58.82
C TYR A 18 29.65 0.32 57.81
N GLY A 19 30.32 -0.75 58.23
CA GLY A 19 31.14 -1.61 57.34
C GLY A 19 30.27 -2.43 56.38
N PHE A 20 29.14 -2.96 56.81
CA PHE A 20 28.22 -3.69 55.94
C PHE A 20 27.43 -2.78 54.98
N GLY A 21 27.10 -1.57 55.40
CA GLY A 21 26.44 -0.57 54.54
C GLY A 21 27.37 -0.10 53.40
N LEU A 22 28.67 0.16 53.65
CA LEU A 22 29.62 0.56 52.63
C LEU A 22 29.94 -0.59 51.63
N ALA A 23 30.04 -1.85 52.12
CA ALA A 23 30.26 -3.00 51.26
C ALA A 23 29.03 -3.32 50.36
N ALA A 24 27.81 -3.12 50.86
CA ALA A 24 26.60 -3.26 50.05
C ALA A 24 26.45 -2.17 48.98
N ILE A 25 26.79 -0.92 49.29
CA ILE A 25 26.75 0.19 48.33
C ILE A 25 27.84 0.03 47.25
N THR A 26 29.03 -0.47 47.57
CA THR A 26 30.06 -0.73 46.55
C THR A 26 29.76 -1.95 45.70
N LEU A 27 29.08 -2.99 46.23
CA LEU A 27 28.58 -4.11 45.44
C LEU A 27 27.41 -3.70 44.51
N PHE A 28 26.53 -2.82 45.00
CA PHE A 28 25.44 -2.29 44.17
C PHE A 28 25.91 -1.32 43.09
N SER A 29 26.97 -0.53 43.34
CA SER A 29 27.58 0.35 42.31
C SER A 29 28.41 -0.43 41.28
N LEU A 30 28.94 -1.61 41.61
CA LEU A 30 29.59 -2.50 40.65
C LEU A 30 28.60 -3.26 39.76
N GLN A 31 27.35 -3.51 40.20
CA GLN A 31 26.32 -4.10 39.36
C GLN A 31 25.67 -3.10 38.35
N VAL A 32 25.69 -1.80 38.69
CA VAL A 32 25.14 -0.75 37.77
C VAL A 32 26.13 -0.37 36.64
N SER A 33 27.42 -0.77 36.73
CA SER A 33 28.44 -0.44 35.72
C SER A 33 28.66 -1.50 34.64
N ALA A 34 27.91 -2.60 34.65
CA ALA A 34 27.90 -3.58 33.57
C ALA A 34 26.72 -3.34 32.60
N GLN A 35 26.46 -2.07 32.21
CA GLN A 35 25.79 -1.82 30.97
C GLN A 35 26.75 -2.29 29.86
N ALA A 36 26.49 -3.48 29.32
CA ALA A 36 27.20 -4.01 28.18
C ALA A 36 27.19 -2.94 27.09
N LYS A 37 28.37 -2.51 26.68
CA LYS A 37 28.52 -1.54 25.59
C LYS A 37 27.81 -2.15 24.39
N LYS A 38 26.62 -1.63 24.08
CA LYS A 38 25.76 -2.15 23.00
C LYS A 38 26.63 -2.15 21.75
N SER A 39 26.96 -3.32 21.22
CA SER A 39 27.74 -3.43 19.98
C SER A 39 26.94 -2.74 18.86
N LYS A 40 27.62 -2.08 17.94
CA LYS A 40 26.91 -1.52 16.77
C LYS A 40 26.30 -2.68 16.00
N PRO A 41 25.04 -2.55 15.53
CA PRO A 41 24.42 -3.58 14.73
C PRO A 41 25.21 -3.87 13.46
N LEU A 42 25.20 -5.12 13.01
CA LEU A 42 25.73 -5.49 11.70
C LEU A 42 24.88 -4.82 10.62
N VAL A 43 25.54 -4.21 9.64
CA VAL A 43 24.88 -3.53 8.53
C VAL A 43 24.86 -4.45 7.31
N LEU A 44 23.68 -4.94 6.95
CA LEU A 44 23.43 -5.70 5.73
C LEU A 44 22.95 -4.74 4.63
N LYS A 45 23.83 -4.37 3.70
CA LYS A 45 23.46 -3.55 2.54
C LYS A 45 22.76 -4.42 1.51
N SER A 46 21.56 -4.02 1.10
CA SER A 46 20.76 -4.72 0.11
C SER A 46 20.47 -3.86 -1.11
N GLY A 47 20.38 -4.49 -2.26
CA GLY A 47 19.88 -3.88 -3.48
C GLY A 47 19.07 -4.87 -4.30
N ILE A 48 18.13 -4.34 -5.09
CA ILE A 48 17.40 -5.12 -6.09
C ILE A 48 17.47 -4.45 -7.46
N TYR A 49 17.42 -5.27 -8.49
CA TYR A 49 17.30 -4.83 -9.87
C TYR A 49 16.11 -5.54 -10.51
N LEU A 50 14.98 -4.85 -10.55
CA LEU A 50 13.71 -5.39 -10.99
C LEU A 50 13.70 -5.61 -12.52
N LYS A 51 13.40 -6.82 -12.98
CA LYS A 51 13.28 -7.22 -14.38
C LYS A 51 11.85 -7.26 -14.89
N ASN A 52 10.92 -7.61 -14.02
CA ASN A 52 9.50 -7.68 -14.36
C ASN A 52 8.65 -7.43 -13.13
N ILE A 53 7.49 -6.81 -13.32
CA ILE A 53 6.45 -6.68 -12.32
C ILE A 53 5.10 -6.74 -13.01
N THR A 54 4.19 -7.54 -12.47
CA THR A 54 2.86 -7.75 -13.07
C THR A 54 1.84 -7.78 -11.93
N PRO A 55 1.00 -6.75 -11.77
CA PRO A 55 -0.07 -6.76 -10.78
C PRO A 55 -1.21 -7.67 -11.20
N ASP A 56 -1.78 -8.37 -10.24
CA ASP A 56 -3.10 -9.00 -10.29
C ASP A 56 -4.01 -8.29 -9.27
N PHE A 57 -4.75 -7.31 -9.77
CA PHE A 57 -5.62 -6.51 -8.92
C PHE A 57 -6.77 -7.30 -8.32
N LYS A 58 -7.24 -8.36 -9.00
CA LYS A 58 -8.35 -9.19 -8.51
C LYS A 58 -7.92 -10.07 -7.34
N ALA A 59 -6.71 -10.60 -7.40
CA ALA A 59 -6.13 -11.38 -6.31
C ALA A 59 -5.49 -10.53 -5.22
N SER A 60 -5.37 -9.19 -5.42
CA SER A 60 -4.60 -8.28 -4.54
C SER A 60 -3.15 -8.73 -4.36
N THR A 61 -2.56 -9.22 -5.46
CA THR A 61 -1.17 -9.70 -5.51
C THR A 61 -0.43 -9.10 -6.70
N PHE A 62 0.88 -9.19 -6.67
CA PHE A 62 1.70 -8.93 -7.84
C PHE A 62 2.84 -9.93 -7.94
N ARG A 63 3.20 -10.31 -9.16
CA ARG A 63 4.39 -11.10 -9.44
C ARG A 63 5.55 -10.19 -9.74
N ALA A 64 6.71 -10.43 -9.11
CA ALA A 64 7.96 -9.73 -9.37
C ALA A 64 9.09 -10.69 -9.73
N GLU A 65 9.96 -10.26 -10.64
CA GLU A 65 11.19 -10.96 -11.03
C GLU A 65 12.34 -9.96 -10.92
N PHE A 66 13.34 -10.27 -10.10
CA PHE A 66 14.44 -9.35 -9.85
C PHE A 66 15.73 -10.07 -9.48
N TYR A 67 16.86 -9.43 -9.83
CA TYR A 67 18.14 -9.74 -9.22
C TYR A 67 18.22 -9.01 -7.88
N TRP A 68 18.79 -9.69 -6.88
CA TRP A 68 19.06 -9.14 -5.56
C TRP A 68 20.55 -9.28 -5.24
N TRP A 69 21.07 -8.44 -4.37
CA TRP A 69 22.39 -8.57 -3.80
C TRP A 69 22.43 -8.11 -2.37
N PHE A 70 23.34 -8.74 -1.62
CA PHE A 70 23.71 -8.36 -0.27
C PHE A 70 25.19 -8.08 -0.18
N ILE A 71 25.56 -7.04 0.60
CA ILE A 71 26.93 -6.69 0.92
C ILE A 71 27.00 -6.49 2.43
N PHE A 72 27.88 -7.23 3.12
CA PHE A 72 28.07 -7.09 4.54
C PHE A 72 29.50 -7.45 4.92
N GLU A 73 29.97 -6.90 6.07
CA GLU A 73 31.24 -7.24 6.69
C GLU A 73 30.96 -8.02 7.98
N ASN A 74 31.44 -9.24 8.07
CA ASN A 74 31.22 -10.11 9.22
C ASN A 74 32.49 -10.86 9.59
N ASP A 75 32.94 -10.63 10.82
CA ASP A 75 33.94 -11.47 11.51
C ASP A 75 33.13 -12.33 12.53
N SER A 76 32.81 -13.54 12.15
CA SER A 76 31.96 -14.45 12.95
C SER A 76 32.56 -14.72 14.34
N SER A 77 33.88 -14.63 14.48
CA SER A 77 34.54 -14.79 15.79
C SER A 77 34.26 -13.63 16.75
N LYS A 78 33.91 -12.45 16.23
CA LYS A 78 33.60 -11.25 17.03
C LYS A 78 32.10 -11.03 17.17
N THR A 79 31.33 -11.29 16.11
CA THR A 79 29.89 -11.05 16.08
C THR A 79 29.10 -12.21 16.65
N GLY A 80 29.62 -13.43 16.60
CA GLY A 80 28.89 -14.66 16.91
C GLY A 80 27.82 -15.05 15.86
N MET A 81 27.72 -14.28 14.76
CA MET A 81 26.74 -14.51 13.70
C MET A 81 27.35 -15.35 12.58
N SER A 82 26.63 -16.38 12.13
CA SER A 82 27.02 -17.11 10.92
C SER A 82 26.55 -16.37 9.66
N LYS A 83 27.19 -16.64 8.53
CA LYS A 83 26.75 -16.12 7.23
C LYS A 83 25.31 -16.57 6.92
N GLU A 84 25.02 -17.82 7.21
CA GLU A 84 23.72 -18.44 6.99
C GLU A 84 22.61 -17.74 7.78
N ASP A 85 22.88 -17.36 9.04
CA ASP A 85 21.91 -16.64 9.88
C ASP A 85 21.71 -15.20 9.40
N ILE A 86 22.77 -14.52 8.94
CA ILE A 86 22.65 -13.17 8.34
C ILE A 86 21.77 -13.21 7.08
N LEU A 87 21.84 -14.29 6.29
CA LEU A 87 21.06 -14.48 5.07
C LEU A 87 19.63 -15.01 5.32
N LYS A 88 19.23 -15.26 6.57
CA LYS A 88 17.82 -15.54 6.91
C LYS A 88 16.95 -14.28 6.79
N VAL A 89 17.10 -13.62 5.65
CA VAL A 89 16.21 -12.53 5.24
C VAL A 89 14.96 -13.15 4.61
N GLU A 90 13.83 -12.58 4.88
CA GLU A 90 12.55 -13.04 4.37
C GLU A 90 11.77 -11.93 3.68
N PHE A 91 10.84 -12.31 2.82
CA PHE A 91 9.87 -11.41 2.24
C PHE A 91 8.62 -11.36 3.11
N VAL A 92 8.44 -10.30 3.88
CA VAL A 92 7.32 -10.15 4.84
C VAL A 92 5.95 -10.29 4.16
N ASN A 93 5.83 -9.83 2.92
CA ASN A 93 4.61 -9.92 2.12
C ASN A 93 4.71 -10.91 0.97
N GLY A 94 5.68 -11.82 0.98
CA GLY A 94 5.81 -12.90 -0.01
C GLY A 94 4.75 -13.98 0.17
N ILE A 95 4.33 -14.60 -0.94
CA ILE A 95 3.33 -15.67 -0.95
C ILE A 95 4.03 -17.00 -1.23
N GLY A 96 3.88 -17.96 -0.32
CA GLY A 96 4.45 -19.30 -0.48
C GLY A 96 5.98 -19.30 -0.54
N VAL A 97 6.63 -18.30 0.05
CA VAL A 97 8.09 -18.18 0.06
C VAL A 97 8.67 -19.23 1.01
N GLU A 98 9.65 -19.98 0.52
CA GLU A 98 10.37 -20.96 1.33
C GLU A 98 11.28 -20.27 2.37
N ALA A 99 11.45 -20.89 3.52
CA ALA A 99 12.48 -20.50 4.46
C ALA A 99 13.87 -20.55 3.78
N ASN A 100 14.72 -19.55 4.05
CA ASN A 100 16.05 -19.46 3.45
C ASN A 100 16.08 -19.23 1.93
N VAL A 101 15.06 -18.57 1.36
CA VAL A 101 14.97 -18.25 -0.08
C VAL A 101 16.27 -17.65 -0.63
N PHE A 102 16.87 -16.69 0.07
CA PHE A 102 18.09 -16.03 -0.38
C PHE A 102 19.31 -16.96 -0.40
N THR A 103 19.40 -17.94 0.49
CA THR A 103 20.48 -18.93 0.48
C THR A 103 20.32 -19.91 -0.69
N ASN A 104 19.10 -20.30 -1.02
CA ASN A 104 18.80 -21.25 -2.08
C ASN A 104 18.94 -20.65 -3.49
N GLU A 105 18.84 -19.33 -3.63
CA GLU A 105 18.83 -18.61 -4.91
C GLU A 105 20.16 -17.93 -5.25
N ILE A 106 21.26 -18.24 -4.52
CA ILE A 106 22.57 -17.65 -4.81
C ILE A 106 23.05 -18.06 -6.20
N ILE A 107 23.36 -17.05 -7.03
CA ILE A 107 24.00 -17.26 -8.35
C ILE A 107 25.51 -17.05 -8.23
N TYR A 108 25.95 -16.09 -7.42
CA TYR A 108 27.35 -15.70 -7.33
C TYR A 108 27.69 -15.16 -5.95
N GLU A 109 28.87 -15.53 -5.45
CA GLU A 109 29.43 -15.04 -4.19
C GLU A 109 30.89 -14.67 -4.39
N THR A 110 31.35 -13.58 -3.78
CA THR A 110 32.76 -13.17 -3.75
C THR A 110 33.10 -12.41 -2.48
N HIS A 111 34.39 -12.31 -2.22
CA HIS A 111 34.94 -11.64 -1.04
C HIS A 111 35.83 -10.46 -1.48
N PRO A 112 35.27 -9.24 -1.65
CA PRO A 112 36.01 -8.08 -2.13
C PRO A 112 37.13 -7.61 -1.18
N ALA A 113 36.98 -7.94 0.11
CA ALA A 113 38.01 -7.67 1.15
C ALA A 113 37.92 -8.76 2.24
N PRO A 114 38.88 -8.89 3.14
CA PRO A 114 38.80 -9.79 4.29
C PRO A 114 37.48 -9.57 5.07
N ASN A 115 36.78 -10.65 5.39
CA ASN A 115 35.50 -10.65 6.10
C ASN A 115 34.35 -9.87 5.40
N THR A 116 34.53 -9.45 4.15
CA THR A 116 33.52 -8.76 3.38
C THR A 116 32.91 -9.73 2.38
N TYR A 117 31.58 -9.85 2.39
CA TYR A 117 30.81 -10.72 1.53
C TYR A 117 30.01 -9.87 0.53
N TYR A 118 30.06 -10.25 -0.74
CA TYR A 118 29.15 -9.84 -1.79
C TYR A 118 28.45 -11.07 -2.33
N ILE A 119 27.13 -11.11 -2.19
CA ILE A 119 26.32 -12.26 -2.58
C ILE A 119 25.18 -11.75 -3.45
N THR A 120 24.92 -12.40 -4.57
CA THR A 120 23.82 -12.04 -5.48
C THR A 120 23.07 -13.26 -5.96
N GLY A 121 21.80 -13.07 -6.23
CA GLY A 121 20.89 -14.10 -6.73
C GLY A 121 19.78 -13.53 -7.58
N PHE A 122 18.85 -14.42 -7.95
CA PHE A 122 17.67 -14.06 -8.71
C PHE A 122 16.44 -14.64 -8.02
N HIS A 123 15.41 -13.81 -7.83
CA HIS A 123 14.14 -14.20 -7.25
C HIS A 123 12.99 -13.96 -8.21
N GLN A 124 12.04 -14.90 -8.20
CA GLN A 124 10.76 -14.79 -8.88
C GLN A 124 9.67 -15.27 -7.93
N GLY A 125 8.78 -14.38 -7.53
CA GLY A 125 7.73 -14.68 -6.56
C GLY A 125 6.50 -13.82 -6.68
N ASP A 126 5.47 -14.22 -5.94
CA ASP A 126 4.22 -13.48 -5.80
C ASP A 126 4.19 -12.79 -4.44
N PHE A 127 3.64 -11.57 -4.39
CA PHE A 127 3.63 -10.72 -3.21
C PHE A 127 2.23 -10.17 -2.98
N TYR A 128 1.82 -10.04 -1.71
CA TYR A 128 0.60 -9.34 -1.35
C TYR A 128 0.80 -7.83 -1.45
N PHE A 129 -0.23 -7.12 -1.89
CA PHE A 129 -0.36 -5.69 -1.75
C PHE A 129 -1.82 -5.31 -1.50
N THR A 130 -2.06 -4.08 -1.07
CA THR A 130 -3.41 -3.58 -0.80
C THR A 130 -3.74 -2.49 -1.83
N PRO A 131 -4.42 -2.83 -2.94
CA PRO A 131 -4.78 -1.85 -3.95
C PRO A 131 -5.86 -0.89 -3.44
N ASP A 132 -5.73 0.39 -3.77
CA ASP A 132 -6.73 1.42 -3.50
C ASP A 132 -7.47 1.79 -4.79
N PHE A 133 -8.76 1.42 -4.89
CA PHE A 133 -9.60 1.68 -6.05
C PHE A 133 -10.51 2.90 -5.91
N ARG A 134 -10.40 3.72 -4.85
CA ARG A 134 -11.31 4.86 -4.60
C ARG A 134 -11.45 5.77 -5.83
N MET A 135 -10.34 5.97 -6.55
CA MET A 135 -10.28 6.82 -7.75
C MET A 135 -10.29 6.01 -9.05
N TYR A 136 -10.64 4.73 -9.03
CA TYR A 136 -10.69 3.91 -10.24
C TYR A 136 -11.56 4.56 -11.34
N PRO A 137 -11.06 4.66 -12.60
CA PRO A 137 -9.82 4.11 -13.18
C PRO A 137 -8.61 5.06 -13.14
N PHE A 138 -8.65 6.14 -12.39
CA PHE A 138 -7.56 7.12 -12.22
C PHE A 138 -6.69 6.82 -10.99
N ASP A 139 -6.80 5.60 -10.49
CA ASP A 139 -6.11 5.14 -9.29
C ASP A 139 -4.60 5.02 -9.50
N LYS A 140 -3.87 5.32 -8.43
CA LYS A 140 -2.44 5.09 -8.31
C LYS A 140 -2.20 3.98 -7.30
N GLN A 141 -1.35 3.04 -7.63
CA GLN A 141 -1.09 1.88 -6.80
C GLN A 141 0.37 1.84 -6.37
N GLN A 142 0.59 1.28 -5.18
CA GLN A 142 1.91 1.03 -4.63
C GLN A 142 2.07 -0.47 -4.41
N MET A 143 3.16 -1.02 -4.94
CA MET A 143 3.55 -2.41 -4.77
C MET A 143 4.90 -2.43 -4.05
N ASP A 144 4.97 -3.13 -2.94
CA ASP A 144 6.13 -3.15 -2.06
C ASP A 144 6.75 -4.54 -2.03
N ILE A 145 8.09 -4.60 -2.11
CA ILE A 145 8.87 -5.79 -1.76
C ILE A 145 9.51 -5.47 -0.42
N ILE A 146 9.14 -6.19 0.62
CA ILE A 146 9.51 -5.89 2.01
C ILE A 146 10.44 -6.98 2.52
N LEU A 147 11.65 -6.58 2.91
CA LEU A 147 12.71 -7.44 3.46
C LEU A 147 12.85 -7.23 4.96
N GLU A 148 12.98 -8.33 5.69
CA GLU A 148 13.23 -8.36 7.12
C GLU A 148 14.11 -9.55 7.46
N ASN A 149 15.01 -9.45 8.46
CA ASN A 149 15.74 -10.61 8.93
C ASN A 149 14.96 -11.26 10.08
N GLY A 150 14.56 -12.52 9.91
CA GLY A 150 13.74 -13.23 10.91
C GLY A 150 14.54 -13.76 12.09
N GLN A 151 15.90 -13.66 12.07
CA GLN A 151 16.75 -14.22 13.13
C GLN A 151 17.25 -13.16 14.11
N PHE A 152 17.54 -11.94 13.65
CA PHE A 152 18.19 -10.90 14.43
C PHE A 152 17.32 -9.67 14.55
N ASP A 153 17.25 -9.11 15.77
CA ASP A 153 16.58 -7.85 16.02
C ASP A 153 17.34 -6.63 15.48
N SER A 154 16.73 -5.46 15.51
CA SER A 154 17.32 -4.21 14.99
C SER A 154 18.53 -3.71 15.78
N ASP A 155 18.76 -4.22 17.00
CA ASP A 155 19.95 -3.94 17.79
C ASP A 155 21.15 -4.79 17.36
N GLN A 156 20.89 -5.91 16.70
CA GLN A 156 21.89 -6.87 16.26
C GLN A 156 22.18 -6.73 14.75
N LEU A 157 21.16 -6.58 13.90
CA LEU A 157 21.29 -6.47 12.45
C LEU A 157 20.31 -5.44 11.89
N VAL A 158 20.80 -4.58 11.00
CA VAL A 158 19.97 -3.64 10.24
C VAL A 158 20.17 -3.86 8.75
N ILE A 159 19.05 -3.87 8.00
CA ILE A 159 19.08 -3.94 6.54
C ILE A 159 18.97 -2.51 6.00
N VAL A 160 19.94 -2.11 5.17
CA VAL A 160 19.95 -0.78 4.56
C VAL A 160 20.10 -0.87 3.04
N ALA A 161 19.69 0.16 2.33
CA ALA A 161 19.82 0.21 0.88
C ALA A 161 21.28 0.40 0.44
N ASP A 162 21.73 -0.33 -0.57
CA ASP A 162 23.03 -0.07 -1.23
C ASP A 162 22.93 1.15 -2.16
N THR A 163 22.92 2.33 -1.55
CA THR A 163 22.83 3.61 -2.30
C THR A 163 24.05 3.89 -3.18
N ALA A 164 25.21 3.24 -2.90
CA ALA A 164 26.42 3.43 -3.68
C ALA A 164 26.32 2.83 -5.08
N SER A 165 25.63 1.70 -5.24
CA SER A 165 25.40 1.08 -6.56
C SER A 165 24.52 1.95 -7.44
N PHE A 166 23.48 2.59 -6.89
CA PHE A 166 22.60 3.50 -7.63
C PHE A 166 23.33 4.73 -8.16
N LYS A 167 24.26 5.30 -7.38
CA LYS A 167 25.10 6.42 -7.82
C LYS A 167 26.04 6.03 -8.96
N ARG A 168 26.60 4.81 -8.93
CA ARG A 168 27.49 4.30 -9.99
C ARG A 168 26.77 4.03 -11.31
N SER A 169 25.50 3.58 -11.25
CA SER A 169 24.74 3.15 -12.43
C SER A 169 24.26 4.28 -13.33
N LYS A 170 24.40 5.56 -12.94
CA LYS A 170 23.87 6.74 -13.66
C LYS A 170 22.39 6.62 -14.02
N GLN A 171 21.61 5.88 -13.24
CA GLN A 171 20.17 5.72 -13.44
C GLN A 171 19.43 7.00 -13.04
N ASP A 172 18.23 7.19 -13.65
CA ASP A 172 17.33 8.26 -13.24
C ASP A 172 17.03 8.14 -11.74
N PRO A 173 17.18 9.24 -10.96
CA PRO A 173 16.88 9.24 -9.54
C PRO A 173 15.49 8.71 -9.18
N ASN A 174 14.51 8.83 -10.09
CA ASN A 174 13.15 8.35 -9.90
C ASN A 174 12.98 6.84 -10.13
N PHE A 175 13.99 6.16 -10.73
CA PHE A 175 13.90 4.75 -11.15
C PHE A 175 15.13 3.93 -10.74
N LYS A 176 15.60 4.12 -9.52
CA LYS A 176 16.88 3.54 -9.02
C LYS A 176 16.97 2.02 -9.06
N THR A 177 15.85 1.31 -9.13
CA THR A 177 15.78 -0.16 -9.02
C THR A 177 15.26 -0.84 -10.27
N LEU A 178 15.07 -0.12 -11.37
CA LEU A 178 14.40 -0.65 -12.55
C LEU A 178 15.33 -0.84 -13.75
N SER A 179 15.07 -1.89 -14.53
CA SER A 179 15.62 -1.99 -15.88
C SER A 179 14.86 -1.10 -16.86
N ASN A 180 15.56 -0.54 -17.85
CA ASN A 180 14.91 0.25 -18.92
C ASN A 180 13.85 -0.55 -19.69
N ASP A 181 13.98 -1.87 -19.77
CA ASP A 181 13.04 -2.74 -20.47
C ASP A 181 11.69 -2.85 -19.74
N ILE A 182 11.68 -2.79 -18.41
CA ILE A 182 10.45 -2.75 -17.61
C ILE A 182 9.61 -1.51 -17.92
N LEU A 183 10.25 -0.35 -17.99
CA LEU A 183 9.55 0.91 -18.28
C LEU A 183 8.83 0.85 -19.62
N ARG A 184 9.43 0.18 -20.62
CA ARG A 184 8.82 -0.01 -21.95
C ARG A 184 7.71 -1.05 -21.95
N LYS A 185 7.92 -2.21 -21.29
CA LYS A 185 6.95 -3.32 -21.25
C LYS A 185 5.68 -2.95 -20.51
N ASN A 186 5.77 -2.24 -19.40
CA ASN A 186 4.61 -1.91 -18.57
C ASN A 186 3.72 -0.86 -19.23
N ASN A 187 4.28 0.09 -19.99
CA ASN A 187 3.46 1.01 -20.79
C ASN A 187 2.57 0.29 -21.84
N SER A 188 2.95 -0.91 -22.28
CA SER A 188 2.15 -1.71 -23.23
C SER A 188 1.09 -2.58 -22.54
N ARG A 189 1.17 -2.78 -21.21
CA ARG A 189 0.26 -3.63 -20.43
C ARG A 189 -0.88 -2.86 -19.76
N GLY A 190 -1.06 -1.57 -20.07
CA GLY A 190 -2.17 -0.76 -19.56
C GLY A 190 -1.89 -0.04 -18.24
N PHE A 191 -0.66 -0.07 -17.73
CA PHE A 191 -0.19 0.74 -16.60
C PHE A 191 1.24 1.23 -16.84
N ARG A 192 1.60 2.33 -16.16
CA ARG A 192 2.90 2.98 -16.25
C ARG A 192 3.53 3.03 -14.85
N ILE A 193 4.79 2.64 -14.75
CA ILE A 193 5.59 2.90 -13.56
C ILE A 193 6.05 4.35 -13.63
N TYR A 194 5.70 5.17 -12.65
CA TYR A 194 6.06 6.59 -12.63
C TYR A 194 7.08 6.95 -11.55
N LYS A 195 7.26 6.11 -10.54
CA LYS A 195 8.24 6.31 -9.46
C LYS A 195 8.61 4.98 -8.83
N THR A 196 9.85 4.89 -8.32
CA THR A 196 10.27 3.90 -7.32
C THR A 196 10.83 4.60 -6.11
N ASP A 197 10.71 3.98 -4.95
CA ASP A 197 11.24 4.50 -3.70
C ASP A 197 11.85 3.39 -2.86
N ILE A 198 12.71 3.77 -1.92
CA ILE A 198 13.32 2.84 -0.97
C ILE A 198 13.22 3.49 0.39
N SER A 199 12.65 2.77 1.36
CA SER A 199 12.54 3.21 2.74
C SER A 199 13.14 2.20 3.69
N GLU A 200 13.85 2.71 4.68
CA GLU A 200 14.45 1.96 5.78
C GLU A 200 13.64 2.28 7.04
N SER A 201 13.26 1.27 7.78
CA SER A 201 12.48 1.42 9.01
C SER A 201 12.80 0.29 10.00
N SER A 202 12.28 0.40 11.20
CA SER A 202 12.18 -0.74 12.12
C SER A 202 10.74 -0.91 12.53
N ILE A 203 10.32 -2.15 12.66
CA ILE A 203 8.97 -2.51 13.09
C ILE A 203 9.04 -3.14 14.48
N LEU A 204 8.22 -2.62 15.38
CA LEU A 204 8.03 -3.20 16.71
C LEU A 204 6.85 -4.17 16.64
N TYR A 205 7.11 -5.43 16.90
CA TYR A 205 6.09 -6.44 17.12
C TYR A 205 5.76 -6.52 18.61
N ASN A 206 4.48 -6.47 18.96
CA ASN A 206 3.98 -6.67 20.33
C ASN A 206 3.88 -8.17 20.63
N SER A 207 4.95 -8.91 20.40
CA SER A 207 5.06 -10.36 20.56
C SER A 207 6.51 -10.73 20.80
N ASP A 208 6.74 -11.71 21.64
CA ASP A 208 8.03 -12.39 21.81
C ASP A 208 8.17 -13.61 20.90
N PHE A 209 7.18 -13.91 20.09
CA PHE A 209 7.11 -15.10 19.25
C PHE A 209 7.37 -16.41 20.00
N GLY A 210 7.17 -16.42 21.32
CA GLY A 210 7.43 -17.54 22.23
C GLY A 210 8.87 -17.60 22.76
N ASP A 211 9.70 -16.63 22.44
CA ASP A 211 11.05 -16.47 23.00
C ASP A 211 11.01 -15.57 24.23
N ILE A 212 11.11 -16.18 25.40
CA ILE A 212 11.05 -15.49 26.71
C ILE A 212 12.14 -14.41 26.85
N SER A 213 13.25 -14.51 26.11
CA SER A 213 14.36 -13.54 26.14
C SER A 213 14.01 -12.19 25.52
N LEU A 214 12.94 -12.11 24.70
CA LEU A 214 12.49 -10.89 24.03
C LEU A 214 11.54 -10.02 24.87
N GLU A 215 11.24 -10.41 26.12
CA GLU A 215 10.43 -9.64 27.09
C GLU A 215 9.09 -9.11 26.49
N GLY A 216 8.50 -9.83 25.53
CA GLY A 216 7.21 -9.50 24.92
C GLY A 216 7.25 -8.45 23.81
N ASN A 217 8.41 -7.88 23.48
CA ASN A 217 8.60 -6.92 22.38
C ASN A 217 9.83 -7.29 21.58
N SER A 218 9.67 -7.29 20.24
CA SER A 218 10.79 -7.50 19.34
C SER A 218 10.79 -6.45 18.22
N SER A 219 11.93 -5.85 17.93
CA SER A 219 12.08 -4.82 16.90
C SER A 219 13.00 -5.32 15.81
N TYR A 220 12.51 -5.37 14.59
CA TYR A 220 13.25 -5.86 13.42
C TYR A 220 13.50 -4.75 12.41
N GLY A 221 14.72 -4.76 11.83
CA GLY A 221 15.09 -3.84 10.75
C GLY A 221 14.40 -4.22 9.44
N ARG A 222 13.70 -3.27 8.82
CA ARG A 222 12.93 -3.47 7.59
C ARG A 222 13.43 -2.58 6.46
N LEU A 223 13.63 -3.17 5.31
CA LEU A 223 13.90 -2.48 4.05
C LEU A 223 12.75 -2.72 3.08
N GLN A 224 12.19 -1.64 2.55
CA GLN A 224 11.05 -1.70 1.64
C GLN A 224 11.41 -1.05 0.31
N TYR A 225 11.23 -1.79 -0.77
CA TYR A 225 11.32 -1.32 -2.15
C TYR A 225 9.92 -1.09 -2.70
N SER A 226 9.56 0.15 -2.97
CA SER A 226 8.24 0.55 -3.45
C SER A 226 8.26 0.86 -4.95
N VAL A 227 7.32 0.30 -5.68
CA VAL A 227 7.06 0.58 -7.09
C VAL A 227 5.69 1.22 -7.22
N PHE A 228 5.65 2.44 -7.74
CA PHE A 228 4.42 3.20 -7.92
C PHE A 228 3.98 3.15 -9.38
N ILE A 229 2.73 2.74 -9.59
CA ILE A 229 2.13 2.63 -10.92
C ILE A 229 0.87 3.48 -11.02
N ASP A 230 0.61 3.98 -12.22
CA ASP A 230 -0.68 4.56 -12.62
C ASP A 230 -1.24 3.81 -13.84
N ARG A 231 -2.57 3.89 -14.02
CA ARG A 231 -3.22 3.25 -15.18
C ARG A 231 -3.14 4.13 -16.40
N SER A 232 -3.03 3.49 -17.57
CA SER A 232 -3.18 4.18 -18.85
C SER A 232 -4.64 4.56 -19.05
N ILE A 233 -4.96 5.85 -18.98
CA ILE A 233 -6.33 6.38 -18.94
C ILE A 233 -7.11 6.10 -20.24
N LEU A 234 -6.46 6.16 -21.40
CA LEU A 234 -7.12 6.10 -22.71
C LEU A 234 -7.95 4.83 -22.96
N PRO A 235 -7.48 3.60 -22.65
CA PRO A 235 -8.30 2.39 -22.76
C PRO A 235 -9.57 2.42 -21.87
N TYR A 236 -9.47 3.04 -20.69
CA TYR A 236 -10.61 3.13 -19.77
C TYR A 236 -11.64 4.18 -20.20
N ILE A 237 -11.20 5.34 -20.75
CA ILE A 237 -12.12 6.31 -21.37
C ILE A 237 -12.93 5.63 -22.47
N SER A 238 -12.28 4.92 -23.37
CA SER A 238 -12.98 4.26 -24.48
C SER A 238 -13.94 3.15 -24.03
N LYS A 239 -13.57 2.39 -22.99
CA LYS A 239 -14.39 1.26 -22.50
C LYS A 239 -15.51 1.68 -21.55
N PHE A 240 -15.34 2.74 -20.76
CA PHE A 240 -16.27 3.10 -19.70
C PHE A 240 -16.99 4.42 -19.97
N VAL A 241 -16.27 5.47 -20.33
CA VAL A 241 -16.88 6.80 -20.47
C VAL A 241 -17.74 6.87 -21.72
N ILE A 242 -17.27 6.34 -22.85
CA ILE A 242 -18.02 6.41 -24.11
C ILE A 242 -19.35 5.68 -24.04
N PRO A 243 -19.46 4.40 -23.59
CA PRO A 243 -20.78 3.74 -23.46
C PRO A 243 -21.71 4.46 -22.49
N LEU A 244 -21.22 4.93 -21.34
CA LEU A 244 -22.04 5.67 -20.39
C LEU A 244 -22.56 6.98 -21.00
N MET A 245 -21.72 7.71 -21.74
CA MET A 245 -22.13 8.92 -22.43
C MET A 245 -23.21 8.65 -23.50
N ILE A 246 -23.12 7.53 -24.22
CA ILE A 246 -24.14 7.13 -25.20
C ILE A 246 -25.47 6.86 -24.49
N ILE A 247 -25.45 6.14 -23.37
CA ILE A 247 -26.67 5.87 -22.59
C ILE A 247 -27.30 7.19 -22.11
N LEU A 248 -26.50 8.12 -21.56
CA LEU A 248 -27.00 9.42 -21.12
C LEU A 248 -27.48 10.29 -22.28
N LEU A 249 -26.87 10.20 -23.45
CA LEU A 249 -27.31 10.91 -24.65
C LEU A 249 -28.71 10.43 -25.11
N LEU A 250 -28.99 9.13 -25.05
CA LEU A 250 -30.31 8.58 -25.36
C LEU A 250 -31.36 9.15 -24.38
N VAL A 251 -31.05 9.24 -23.09
CA VAL A 251 -31.93 9.88 -22.11
C VAL A 251 -32.10 11.38 -22.39
N TYR A 252 -31.01 12.05 -22.77
CA TYR A 252 -31.05 13.47 -23.09
C TYR A 252 -32.00 13.77 -24.28
N PHE A 253 -32.11 12.88 -25.28
CA PHE A 253 -33.02 13.04 -26.38
C PHE A 253 -34.49 13.01 -25.96
N VAL A 254 -34.86 12.46 -24.81
CA VAL A 254 -36.21 12.48 -24.26
C VAL A 254 -36.72 13.91 -24.11
N TYR A 255 -35.88 14.87 -23.78
CA TYR A 255 -36.25 16.29 -23.66
C TYR A 255 -36.60 16.98 -24.99
N PHE A 256 -36.35 16.33 -26.13
CA PHE A 256 -36.70 16.83 -27.46
C PHE A 256 -37.96 16.15 -28.03
N LEU A 257 -38.49 15.13 -27.33
CA LEU A 257 -39.73 14.49 -27.74
C LEU A 257 -40.92 15.39 -27.42
N PRO A 258 -42.00 15.38 -28.25
CA PRO A 258 -43.26 15.96 -27.89
C PRO A 258 -43.86 15.29 -26.66
N SER A 259 -44.64 16.05 -25.86
CA SER A 259 -45.20 15.56 -24.58
C SER A 259 -46.19 14.41 -24.75
N ASP A 260 -46.83 14.29 -25.93
CA ASP A 260 -47.75 13.17 -26.27
C ASP A 260 -47.04 11.84 -26.50
N LYS A 261 -45.71 11.84 -26.66
CA LYS A 261 -44.88 10.63 -26.88
C LYS A 261 -44.37 10.02 -25.58
N ILE A 262 -45.19 9.97 -24.55
CA ILE A 262 -44.80 9.44 -23.23
C ILE A 262 -44.31 7.99 -23.27
N ASP A 263 -44.96 7.14 -24.10
CA ASP A 263 -44.54 5.73 -24.24
C ASP A 263 -43.12 5.60 -24.78
N THR A 264 -42.74 6.45 -25.73
CA THR A 264 -41.38 6.50 -26.27
C THR A 264 -40.38 7.00 -25.22
N ALA A 265 -40.76 8.04 -24.47
CA ALA A 265 -39.93 8.57 -23.39
C ALA A 265 -39.71 7.52 -22.28
N ALA A 266 -40.77 6.81 -21.89
CA ALA A 266 -40.69 5.73 -20.92
C ALA A 266 -39.82 4.57 -21.43
N ALA A 267 -39.99 4.14 -22.67
CA ALA A 267 -39.19 3.07 -23.25
C ALA A 267 -37.69 3.44 -23.27
N LEU A 268 -37.35 4.68 -23.69
CA LEU A 268 -35.95 5.15 -23.71
C LEU A 268 -35.34 5.22 -22.31
N THR A 269 -36.06 5.80 -21.34
CA THR A 269 -35.53 5.96 -19.97
C THR A 269 -35.38 4.63 -19.25
N VAL A 270 -36.35 3.72 -19.34
CA VAL A 270 -36.29 2.39 -18.72
C VAL A 270 -35.18 1.56 -19.35
N THR A 271 -35.09 1.52 -20.68
CA THR A 271 -34.03 0.79 -21.38
C THR A 271 -32.65 1.36 -21.03
N SER A 272 -32.50 2.68 -20.95
CA SER A 272 -31.23 3.32 -20.54
C SER A 272 -30.87 2.99 -19.11
N LEU A 273 -31.83 2.95 -18.17
CA LEU A 273 -31.58 2.57 -16.79
C LEU A 273 -31.10 1.11 -16.68
N LEU A 274 -31.78 0.18 -17.34
CA LEU A 274 -31.39 -1.23 -17.35
C LEU A 274 -30.00 -1.42 -17.98
N SER A 275 -29.74 -0.71 -19.09
CA SER A 275 -28.43 -0.73 -19.75
C SER A 275 -27.32 -0.20 -18.84
N ALA A 276 -27.58 0.89 -18.11
CA ALA A 276 -26.61 1.45 -17.18
C ALA A 276 -26.33 0.52 -15.98
N ILE A 277 -27.35 -0.15 -15.43
CA ILE A 277 -27.21 -1.13 -14.35
C ILE A 277 -26.39 -2.34 -14.84
N ALA A 278 -26.73 -2.89 -16.00
CA ALA A 278 -26.00 -4.03 -16.56
C ALA A 278 -24.53 -3.66 -16.86
N PHE A 279 -24.31 -2.44 -17.33
CA PHE A 279 -22.98 -1.96 -17.61
C PHE A 279 -22.13 -1.75 -16.35
N GLN A 280 -22.69 -1.19 -15.26
CA GLN A 280 -22.02 -1.10 -13.97
C GLN A 280 -21.65 -2.49 -13.44
N SER A 281 -22.57 -3.45 -13.52
CA SER A 281 -22.32 -4.83 -13.07
C SER A 281 -21.17 -5.48 -13.85
N SER A 282 -21.03 -5.20 -15.15
CA SER A 282 -19.91 -5.69 -15.96
C SER A 282 -18.58 -5.12 -15.50
N ILE A 283 -18.52 -3.83 -15.14
CA ILE A 283 -17.28 -3.19 -14.63
C ILE A 283 -16.88 -3.78 -13.28
N ASN A 284 -17.85 -3.96 -12.39
CA ASN A 284 -17.60 -4.49 -11.05
C ASN A 284 -17.08 -5.93 -11.08
N GLY A 285 -17.42 -6.71 -12.10
CA GLY A 285 -16.91 -8.06 -12.31
C GLY A 285 -15.38 -8.15 -12.57
N ASP A 286 -14.78 -7.06 -13.02
CA ASP A 286 -13.33 -6.98 -13.30
C ASP A 286 -12.51 -6.56 -12.06
N LEU A 287 -13.17 -6.13 -10.98
CA LEU A 287 -12.55 -5.70 -9.73
C LEU A 287 -12.68 -6.78 -8.64
N PRO A 288 -11.80 -6.79 -7.61
CA PRO A 288 -12.02 -7.59 -6.42
C PRO A 288 -13.27 -7.11 -5.66
N GLU A 289 -13.73 -7.92 -4.70
CA GLU A 289 -14.76 -7.47 -3.76
C GLU A 289 -14.19 -6.39 -2.86
N ILE A 290 -14.73 -5.17 -2.97
CA ILE A 290 -14.30 -4.00 -2.21
C ILE A 290 -15.44 -3.49 -1.34
N GLY A 291 -15.14 -3.10 -0.08
CA GLY A 291 -16.14 -2.63 0.89
C GLY A 291 -16.44 -1.13 0.84
N TYR A 292 -16.09 -0.43 -0.23
CA TYR A 292 -16.28 1.02 -0.36
C TYR A 292 -16.70 1.42 -1.77
N VAL A 293 -17.32 2.60 -1.89
CA VAL A 293 -17.78 3.17 -3.18
C VAL A 293 -16.61 3.76 -3.94
N ILE A 294 -16.42 3.36 -5.20
CA ILE A 294 -15.39 3.88 -6.09
C ILE A 294 -15.90 5.06 -6.92
N TYR A 295 -14.96 5.79 -7.54
CA TYR A 295 -15.31 6.95 -8.39
C TYR A 295 -16.29 6.60 -9.52
N VAL A 296 -16.09 5.47 -10.19
CA VAL A 296 -16.98 5.00 -11.26
C VAL A 296 -18.41 4.73 -10.73
N ASP A 297 -18.57 4.14 -9.54
CA ASP A 297 -19.90 3.92 -8.96
C ASP A 297 -20.65 5.23 -8.73
N LYS A 298 -19.94 6.27 -8.25
CA LYS A 298 -20.55 7.59 -8.06
C LYS A 298 -21.08 8.17 -9.39
N LEU A 299 -20.36 7.94 -10.51
CA LEU A 299 -20.82 8.35 -11.84
C LEU A 299 -22.07 7.58 -12.28
N PHE A 300 -22.17 6.29 -11.97
CA PHE A 300 -23.40 5.52 -12.24
C PHE A 300 -24.56 5.97 -11.38
N TYR A 301 -24.34 6.24 -10.08
CA TYR A 301 -25.42 6.70 -9.19
C TYR A 301 -26.01 8.05 -9.63
N ILE A 302 -25.16 9.01 -10.03
CA ILE A 302 -25.68 10.27 -10.59
C ILE A 302 -26.39 10.05 -11.94
N SER A 303 -25.91 9.10 -12.77
CA SER A 303 -26.55 8.74 -14.02
C SER A 303 -27.95 8.14 -13.77
N TYR A 304 -28.10 7.22 -12.82
CA TYR A 304 -29.41 6.67 -12.42
C TYR A 304 -30.36 7.74 -11.93
N PHE A 305 -29.86 8.66 -11.09
CA PHE A 305 -30.64 9.79 -10.63
C PHE A 305 -31.14 10.67 -11.78
N LEU A 306 -30.26 10.99 -12.73
CA LEU A 306 -30.62 11.80 -13.90
C LEU A 306 -31.64 11.08 -14.80
N ILE A 307 -31.52 9.78 -15.01
CA ILE A 307 -32.48 8.97 -15.78
C ILE A 307 -33.85 8.97 -15.08
N ALA A 308 -33.88 8.74 -13.77
CA ALA A 308 -35.11 8.74 -12.98
C ALA A 308 -35.82 10.11 -12.99
N VAL A 309 -35.05 11.19 -12.83
CA VAL A 309 -35.57 12.57 -12.92
C VAL A 309 -36.11 12.87 -14.31
N SER A 310 -35.45 12.39 -15.37
CA SER A 310 -35.89 12.56 -16.75
C SER A 310 -37.25 11.86 -16.98
N MET A 311 -37.42 10.66 -16.45
CA MET A 311 -38.68 9.94 -16.50
C MET A 311 -39.80 10.66 -15.73
N ALA A 312 -39.51 11.06 -14.48
CA ALA A 312 -40.48 11.78 -13.64
C ALA A 312 -40.92 13.11 -14.27
N LEU A 313 -39.97 13.84 -14.86
CA LEU A 313 -40.24 15.08 -15.55
C LEU A 313 -41.12 14.88 -16.80
N SER A 314 -40.84 13.83 -17.58
CA SER A 314 -41.65 13.48 -18.77
C SER A 314 -43.08 13.14 -18.39
N LEU A 315 -43.31 12.35 -17.34
CA LEU A 315 -44.62 12.03 -16.80
C LEU A 315 -45.36 13.28 -16.29
N TRP A 316 -44.64 14.15 -15.61
CA TRP A 316 -45.23 15.38 -15.09
C TRP A 316 -45.65 16.34 -16.22
N LEU A 317 -44.83 16.50 -17.24
CA LEU A 317 -45.14 17.32 -18.42
C LEU A 317 -46.31 16.74 -19.23
N PHE A 318 -46.37 15.42 -19.41
CA PHE A 318 -47.48 14.74 -20.05
C PHE A 318 -48.82 15.01 -19.31
N ASN A 319 -48.85 14.89 -17.98
CA ASN A 319 -50.02 15.20 -17.19
C ASN A 319 -50.41 16.67 -17.24
N LEU A 320 -49.44 17.59 -17.31
CA LEU A 320 -49.69 19.02 -17.42
C LEU A 320 -50.33 19.39 -18.76
N ASP A 321 -49.90 18.75 -19.86
CA ASP A 321 -50.42 18.99 -21.19
C ASP A 321 -51.80 18.33 -21.42
N LEU A 322 -52.05 17.15 -20.80
CA LEU A 322 -53.36 16.49 -20.84
C LEU A 322 -54.46 17.28 -20.11
N GLN A 323 -54.11 18.00 -19.03
CA GLN A 323 -55.09 18.69 -18.16
C GLN A 323 -55.53 20.04 -18.67
N SER A 324 -54.95 20.60 -19.74
CA SER A 324 -55.34 21.94 -20.19
C SER A 324 -54.99 22.27 -21.63
N ASP A 325 -56.01 22.72 -22.37
CA ASP A 325 -55.87 23.52 -23.58
C ASP A 325 -55.36 24.97 -23.29
N ASN A 326 -54.92 25.25 -22.08
CA ASN A 326 -54.51 26.56 -21.65
C ASN A 326 -53.10 26.92 -22.19
N PRO A 327 -52.95 27.99 -22.98
CA PRO A 327 -51.69 28.41 -23.57
C PRO A 327 -50.60 28.72 -22.51
N ALA A 328 -50.97 29.11 -21.29
CA ALA A 328 -50.05 29.35 -20.20
C ALA A 328 -49.31 28.08 -19.73
N ASN A 329 -49.94 26.91 -19.77
CA ASN A 329 -49.33 25.64 -19.41
C ASN A 329 -48.36 25.19 -20.50
N LYS A 330 -48.66 25.40 -21.78
CA LYS A 330 -47.74 25.10 -22.89
C LYS A 330 -46.47 25.94 -22.82
N GLU A 331 -46.56 27.21 -22.45
CA GLU A 331 -45.42 28.08 -22.25
C GLU A 331 -44.56 27.63 -21.03
N LYS A 332 -45.24 27.23 -19.95
CA LYS A 332 -44.56 26.68 -18.75
C LYS A 332 -43.81 25.41 -19.07
N SER A 333 -44.43 24.45 -19.76
CA SER A 333 -43.81 23.19 -20.21
C SER A 333 -42.57 23.49 -21.06
N ARG A 334 -42.65 24.42 -22.01
CA ARG A 334 -41.52 24.80 -22.86
C ARG A 334 -40.35 25.38 -22.06
N LYS A 335 -40.61 26.24 -21.08
CA LYS A 335 -39.57 26.80 -20.20
C LYS A 335 -38.88 25.72 -19.37
N ILE A 336 -39.63 24.78 -18.82
CA ILE A 336 -39.12 23.67 -18.04
C ILE A 336 -38.25 22.75 -18.89
N LEU A 337 -38.69 22.41 -20.10
CA LEU A 337 -37.88 21.62 -21.05
C LEU A 337 -36.57 22.32 -21.42
N LEU A 338 -36.60 23.64 -21.62
CA LEU A 338 -35.36 24.42 -21.87
C LEU A 338 -34.40 24.35 -20.70
N LEU A 339 -34.91 24.52 -19.46
CA LEU A 339 -34.10 24.37 -18.25
C LEU A 339 -33.53 22.96 -18.13
N ALA A 340 -34.34 21.92 -18.33
CA ALA A 340 -33.88 20.53 -18.28
C ALA A 340 -32.79 20.22 -19.30
N ARG A 341 -32.87 20.77 -20.53
CA ARG A 341 -31.83 20.62 -21.56
C ARG A 341 -30.47 21.26 -21.13
N ILE A 342 -30.51 22.32 -20.34
CA ILE A 342 -29.32 22.99 -19.84
C ILE A 342 -28.78 22.29 -18.58
N PHE A 343 -29.68 22.03 -17.60
CA PHE A 343 -29.26 21.51 -16.31
C PHE A 343 -28.82 20.04 -16.36
N PHE A 344 -29.40 19.19 -17.22
CA PHE A 344 -29.02 17.80 -17.33
C PHE A 344 -27.52 17.59 -17.60
N PRO A 345 -26.93 18.16 -18.68
CA PRO A 345 -25.50 18.02 -18.91
C PRO A 345 -24.65 18.77 -17.87
N LEU A 346 -25.11 19.92 -17.36
CA LEU A 346 -24.37 20.66 -16.34
C LEU A 346 -24.24 19.88 -15.03
N ILE A 347 -25.32 19.24 -14.56
CA ILE A 347 -25.29 18.41 -13.35
C ILE A 347 -24.34 17.25 -13.54
N PHE A 348 -24.37 16.56 -14.67
CA PHE A 348 -23.47 15.45 -14.93
C PHE A 348 -22.00 15.92 -14.98
N ILE A 349 -21.68 16.98 -15.70
CA ILE A 349 -20.32 17.52 -15.79
C ILE A 349 -19.83 18.00 -14.41
N SER A 350 -20.68 18.71 -13.65
CA SER A 350 -20.31 19.16 -12.31
C SER A 350 -20.05 17.99 -11.36
N ALA A 351 -20.83 16.90 -11.46
CA ALA A 351 -20.62 15.70 -10.68
C ALA A 351 -19.30 14.99 -11.05
N VAL A 352 -18.99 14.88 -12.34
CA VAL A 352 -17.70 14.34 -12.82
C VAL A 352 -16.53 15.10 -12.19
N ILE A 353 -16.59 16.44 -12.18
CA ILE A 353 -15.53 17.29 -11.61
C ILE A 353 -15.49 17.15 -10.07
N LEU A 354 -16.65 17.25 -9.41
CA LEU A 354 -16.74 17.23 -7.94
C LEU A 354 -16.24 15.89 -7.35
N PHE A 355 -16.53 14.77 -8.03
CA PHE A 355 -16.08 13.45 -7.54
C PHE A 355 -14.63 13.13 -7.88
N ALA A 356 -14.00 13.91 -8.76
CA ALA A 356 -12.58 13.80 -9.11
C ALA A 356 -11.67 14.63 -8.18
N LEU A 357 -12.24 15.59 -7.43
CA LEU A 357 -11.55 16.40 -6.41
C LEU A 357 -11.55 15.70 -5.03
#